data_2a36df71b7856b9fb203663332562aa6
#
_entry.id   2a36df71b7856b9fb203663332562aa6
#
_cell.length_a   1.000
_cell.length_b   1.000
_cell.length_c   1.000
_cell.angle_alpha   90.00
_cell.angle_beta   90.00
_cell.angle_gamma   90.00
#
_symmetry.space_group_name_H-M   'P 1'
#
loop_
_entity.id
_entity.type
_entity.pdbx_description
1 polymer ?
#
loop_
_entity_poly.entity_id
_entity_poly.type
_entity_poly.pdbx_seq_one_letter_code
_entity_poly.pdbx_strand_id
1 'polypeptide(L)'
;AEFISKLPQGYETVIGEGGANLSGGEKQRISIARALLKDAPIILLDEATSSVDPENEAEILAAIDALCKGKTVISIAHRISTVENVDHILVINDGSLQEEGKHEELIQNGGIYASFIKSRKDAKGWRIEN
;
A
#
# COMPACT_ATOMS: atom_id res chain seq x y z
N ALA A 1 -18.59 3.00 -3.60
CA ALA A 1 -19.83 3.77 -3.57
C ALA A 1 -20.78 3.34 -2.45
N GLU A 2 -20.71 2.09 -2.00
CA GLU A 2 -21.60 1.55 -0.96
C GLU A 2 -21.57 2.36 0.34
N PHE A 3 -20.39 2.71 0.86
CA PHE A 3 -20.29 3.51 2.09
C PHE A 3 -20.75 4.96 1.90
N ILE A 4 -20.62 5.52 0.69
CA ILE A 4 -21.05 6.89 0.40
C ILE A 4 -22.58 7.01 0.49
N SER A 5 -23.31 6.01 -0.02
CA SER A 5 -24.77 6.00 0.08
C SER A 5 -25.29 5.91 1.51
N LYS A 6 -24.46 5.45 2.45
CA LYS A 6 -24.76 5.39 3.89
C LYS A 6 -24.47 6.70 4.63
N LEU A 7 -23.81 7.66 3.99
CA LEU A 7 -23.54 8.98 4.60
C LEU A 7 -24.83 9.84 4.59
N PRO A 8 -24.96 10.77 5.57
CA PRO A 8 -26.19 11.58 5.70
C PRO A 8 -26.60 12.35 4.44
N GLN A 9 -25.64 12.75 3.62
CA GLN A 9 -25.88 13.51 2.39
C GLN A 9 -25.37 12.77 1.13
N GLY A 10 -25.07 11.47 1.23
CA GLY A 10 -24.56 10.68 0.12
C GLY A 10 -23.32 11.31 -0.53
N TYR A 11 -23.35 11.52 -1.83
CA TYR A 11 -22.24 12.11 -2.58
C TYR A 11 -22.01 13.59 -2.29
N GLU A 12 -23.00 14.29 -1.77
CA GLU A 12 -22.90 15.70 -1.40
C GLU A 12 -22.32 15.93 0.00
N THR A 13 -21.98 14.86 0.72
CA THR A 13 -21.44 14.96 2.07
C THR A 13 -20.06 15.65 2.05
N VAL A 14 -19.92 16.70 2.87
CA VAL A 14 -18.65 17.38 3.08
C VAL A 14 -17.82 16.63 4.12
N ILE A 15 -16.55 16.36 3.82
CA ILE A 15 -15.62 15.66 4.70
C ILE A 15 -14.48 16.59 5.16
N GLY A 16 -13.84 16.26 6.30
CA GLY A 16 -12.74 17.03 6.85
C GLY A 16 -13.16 17.92 8.02
N GLU A 17 -12.44 19.02 8.24
CA GLU A 17 -12.61 19.88 9.44
C GLU A 17 -14.00 20.50 9.61
N GLY A 18 -14.73 20.69 8.56
CA GLY A 18 -16.09 21.22 8.59
C GLY A 18 -17.16 20.22 8.21
N GLY A 19 -16.87 18.92 8.10
CA GLY A 19 -17.78 17.93 7.58
C GLY A 19 -17.71 16.58 8.27
N ALA A 20 -18.22 15.54 7.63
CA ALA A 20 -18.25 14.19 8.13
C ALA A 20 -16.85 13.58 8.24
N ASN A 21 -16.61 12.84 9.33
CA ASN A 21 -15.39 12.09 9.51
C ASN A 21 -15.50 10.72 8.87
N LEU A 22 -14.53 10.37 8.03
CA LEU A 22 -14.43 9.07 7.40
C LEU A 22 -13.33 8.25 8.04
N SER A 23 -13.49 6.92 8.06
CA SER A 23 -12.42 6.00 8.47
C SER A 23 -11.24 6.09 7.50
N GLY A 24 -10.05 5.60 7.92
CA GLY A 24 -8.88 5.54 7.05
C GLY A 24 -9.14 4.76 5.76
N GLY A 25 -9.87 3.63 5.84
CA GLY A 25 -10.24 2.83 4.68
C GLY A 25 -11.20 3.54 3.73
N GLU A 26 -12.16 4.29 4.26
CA GLU A 26 -13.10 5.06 3.45
C GLU A 26 -12.42 6.20 2.70
N LYS A 27 -11.52 6.94 3.38
CA LYS A 27 -10.69 7.98 2.75
C LYS A 27 -9.82 7.40 1.63
N GLN A 28 -9.25 6.23 1.87
CA GLN A 28 -8.41 5.54 0.91
C GLN A 28 -9.18 5.10 -0.33
N ARG A 29 -10.40 4.57 -0.17
CA ARG A 29 -11.28 4.21 -1.29
C ARG A 29 -11.65 5.42 -2.15
N ILE A 30 -11.90 6.56 -1.54
CA ILE A 30 -12.15 7.82 -2.27
C ILE A 30 -10.91 8.22 -3.06
N SER A 31 -9.71 8.15 -2.47
CA SER A 31 -8.46 8.45 -3.15
C SER A 31 -8.21 7.53 -4.34
N ILE A 32 -8.50 6.23 -4.20
CA ILE A 32 -8.40 5.25 -5.29
C ILE A 32 -9.39 5.59 -6.41
N ALA A 33 -10.63 5.91 -6.07
CA ALA A 33 -11.65 6.29 -7.05
C ALA A 33 -11.24 7.53 -7.84
N ARG A 34 -10.67 8.53 -7.17
CA ARG A 34 -10.14 9.74 -7.84
C ARG A 34 -9.00 9.41 -8.79
N ALA A 35 -8.09 8.51 -8.39
CA ALA A 35 -6.99 8.07 -9.23
C ALA A 35 -7.48 7.28 -10.47
N LEU A 36 -8.51 6.44 -10.30
CA LEU A 36 -9.15 5.74 -11.42
C LEU A 36 -9.75 6.70 -12.44
N LEU A 37 -10.43 7.73 -11.97
CA LEU A 37 -11.01 8.77 -12.83
C LEU A 37 -9.94 9.55 -13.58
N LYS A 38 -8.81 9.78 -12.96
CA LYS A 38 -7.68 10.50 -13.56
C LYS A 38 -6.95 9.69 -14.61
N ASP A 39 -6.97 8.37 -14.51
CA ASP A 39 -6.33 7.42 -15.43
C ASP A 39 -4.88 7.76 -15.78
N ALA A 40 -4.08 8.11 -14.78
CA ALA A 40 -2.67 8.45 -14.95
C ALA A 40 -1.84 7.19 -15.30
N PRO A 41 -0.82 7.29 -16.19
CA PRO A 41 0.01 6.14 -16.56
C PRO A 41 0.97 5.69 -15.46
N ILE A 42 1.29 6.56 -14.52
CA ILE A 42 2.18 6.29 -13.38
C ILE A 42 1.41 6.52 -12.08
N ILE A 43 1.45 5.53 -11.20
CA ILE A 43 0.75 5.57 -9.92
C ILE A 43 1.76 5.47 -8.78
N LEU A 44 1.63 6.35 -7.81
CA LEU A 44 2.44 6.34 -6.58
C LEU A 44 1.57 5.85 -5.43
N LEU A 45 2.05 4.82 -4.73
CA LEU A 45 1.39 4.26 -3.56
C LEU A 45 2.32 4.33 -2.35
N ASP A 46 1.82 4.89 -1.24
CA ASP A 46 2.54 4.92 0.01
C ASP A 46 1.83 4.01 1.01
N GLU A 47 2.29 2.74 1.11
CA GLU A 47 1.77 1.69 2.01
C GLU A 47 0.25 1.76 2.17
N ALA A 48 -0.46 1.54 1.06
CA ALA A 48 -1.89 1.84 0.91
C ALA A 48 -2.82 1.13 1.90
N THR A 49 -2.37 0.07 2.58
CA THR A 49 -3.19 -0.71 3.52
C THR A 49 -2.77 -0.56 4.99
N SER A 50 -1.79 0.30 5.29
CA SER A 50 -1.19 0.41 6.64
C SER A 50 -2.16 0.86 7.73
N SER A 51 -3.19 1.62 7.39
CA SER A 51 -4.16 2.18 8.33
C SER A 51 -5.56 1.57 8.21
N VAL A 52 -5.69 0.41 7.57
CA VAL A 52 -6.98 -0.21 7.24
C VAL A 52 -7.20 -1.47 8.08
N ASP A 53 -8.45 -1.69 8.51
CA ASP A 53 -8.85 -2.91 9.18
C ASP A 53 -8.68 -4.13 8.25
N PRO A 54 -8.32 -5.31 8.79
CA PRO A 54 -8.15 -6.52 7.99
C PRO A 54 -9.36 -6.88 7.13
N GLU A 55 -10.56 -6.60 7.61
CA GLU A 55 -11.81 -6.87 6.89
C GLU A 55 -11.94 -6.05 5.59
N ASN A 56 -11.39 -4.83 5.59
CA ASN A 56 -11.44 -3.93 4.44
C ASN A 56 -10.19 -4.05 3.54
N GLU A 57 -9.13 -4.70 4.03
CA GLU A 57 -7.86 -4.81 3.30
C GLU A 57 -8.01 -5.51 1.95
N ALA A 58 -8.77 -6.60 1.90
CA ALA A 58 -8.98 -7.36 0.66
C ALA A 58 -9.70 -6.53 -0.41
N GLU A 59 -10.70 -5.75 -0.03
CA GLU A 59 -11.41 -4.86 -0.96
C GLU A 59 -10.52 -3.76 -1.51
N ILE A 60 -9.67 -3.19 -0.65
CA ILE A 60 -8.73 -2.14 -1.04
C ILE A 60 -7.65 -2.70 -1.96
N LEU A 61 -7.11 -3.87 -1.67
CA LEU A 61 -6.11 -4.52 -2.52
C LEU A 61 -6.70 -4.85 -3.90
N ALA A 62 -7.94 -5.33 -3.97
CA ALA A 62 -8.61 -5.59 -5.23
C ALA A 62 -8.82 -4.30 -6.05
N ALA A 63 -9.18 -3.20 -5.39
CA ALA A 63 -9.33 -1.90 -6.03
C ALA A 63 -7.98 -1.37 -6.55
N ILE A 64 -6.90 -1.54 -5.78
CA ILE A 64 -5.56 -1.15 -6.19
C ILE A 64 -5.09 -1.98 -7.39
N ASP A 65 -5.32 -3.28 -7.38
CA ASP A 65 -4.98 -4.16 -8.52
C ASP A 65 -5.70 -3.72 -9.80
N ALA A 66 -6.97 -3.39 -9.70
CA ALA A 66 -7.75 -2.89 -10.84
C ALA A 66 -7.19 -1.55 -11.35
N LEU A 67 -6.81 -0.65 -10.43
CA LEU A 67 -6.19 0.64 -10.75
C LEU A 67 -4.85 0.48 -11.46
N CYS A 68 -4.04 -0.49 -11.02
CA CYS A 68 -2.66 -0.67 -11.46
C CYS A 68 -2.53 -1.43 -12.77
N LYS A 69 -3.58 -2.06 -13.24
CA LYS A 69 -3.56 -2.90 -14.44
C LYS A 69 -3.15 -2.09 -15.68
N GLY A 70 -2.05 -2.52 -16.33
CA GLY A 70 -1.50 -1.84 -17.50
C GLY A 70 -0.77 -0.54 -17.20
N LYS A 71 -0.44 -0.26 -15.94
CA LYS A 71 0.22 0.98 -15.53
C LYS A 71 1.54 0.71 -14.81
N THR A 72 2.39 1.75 -14.73
CA THR A 72 3.61 1.70 -13.92
C THR A 72 3.26 2.12 -12.49
N VAL A 73 3.57 1.26 -11.53
CA VAL A 73 3.28 1.49 -10.12
C VAL A 73 4.57 1.59 -9.32
N ILE A 74 4.74 2.68 -8.60
CA ILE A 74 5.83 2.87 -7.64
C ILE A 74 5.22 2.84 -6.25
N SER A 75 5.62 1.86 -5.45
CA SER A 75 5.07 1.66 -4.12
C SER A 75 6.15 1.82 -3.06
N ILE A 76 5.87 2.59 -2.02
CA ILE A 76 6.68 2.64 -0.81
C ILE A 76 6.13 1.57 0.13
N ALA A 77 6.97 0.61 0.49
CA ALA A 77 6.53 -0.57 1.22
C ALA A 77 7.20 -0.69 2.58
N HIS A 78 6.40 -1.06 3.56
CA HIS A 78 6.85 -1.34 4.93
C HIS A 78 6.59 -2.79 5.33
N ARG A 79 5.87 -3.55 4.50
CA ARG A 79 5.50 -4.96 4.74
C ARG A 79 6.16 -5.89 3.74
N ILE A 80 6.54 -7.08 4.22
CA ILE A 80 7.12 -8.12 3.36
C ILE A 80 6.17 -8.49 2.22
N SER A 81 4.89 -8.69 2.53
CA SER A 81 3.87 -9.07 1.54
C SER A 81 3.75 -8.10 0.37
N THR A 82 4.09 -6.83 0.58
CA THR A 82 4.06 -5.82 -0.46
C THR A 82 5.23 -5.97 -1.44
N VAL A 83 6.42 -6.32 -0.94
CA VAL A 83 7.65 -6.35 -1.75
C VAL A 83 7.96 -7.68 -2.42
N GLU A 84 7.47 -8.80 -1.88
CA GLU A 84 7.79 -10.14 -2.38
C GLU A 84 7.36 -10.38 -3.84
N ASN A 85 6.27 -9.76 -4.26
CA ASN A 85 5.62 -10.04 -5.54
C ASN A 85 5.76 -8.91 -6.58
N VAL A 86 6.57 -7.89 -6.29
CA VAL A 86 6.78 -6.79 -7.24
C VAL A 86 7.79 -7.19 -8.32
N ASP A 87 7.73 -6.53 -9.46
CA ASP A 87 8.61 -6.79 -10.60
C ASP A 87 10.05 -6.34 -10.35
N HIS A 88 10.23 -5.26 -9.60
CA HIS A 88 11.54 -4.67 -9.33
C HIS A 88 11.54 -3.94 -8.00
N ILE A 89 12.58 -4.16 -7.20
CA ILE A 89 12.76 -3.54 -5.89
C ILE A 89 13.93 -2.56 -5.95
N LEU A 90 13.71 -1.37 -5.43
CA LEU A 90 14.76 -0.36 -5.24
C LEU A 90 14.97 -0.17 -3.74
N VAL A 91 16.21 -0.33 -3.28
CA VAL A 91 16.59 -0.11 -1.89
C VAL A 91 17.34 1.21 -1.79
N ILE A 92 16.71 2.19 -1.14
CA ILE A 92 17.28 3.51 -0.95
C ILE A 92 17.68 3.66 0.52
N ASN A 93 18.91 4.08 0.75
CA ASN A 93 19.44 4.34 2.07
C ASN A 93 20.41 5.53 2.02
N ASP A 94 20.35 6.41 3.02
CA ASP A 94 21.14 7.64 3.07
C ASP A 94 21.08 8.48 1.79
N GLY A 95 19.89 8.56 1.20
CA GLY A 95 19.62 9.40 0.03
C GLY A 95 20.14 8.84 -1.29
N SER A 96 20.60 7.59 -1.32
CA SER A 96 21.10 6.97 -2.55
C SER A 96 20.59 5.54 -2.74
N LEU A 97 20.58 5.11 -4.02
CA LEU A 97 20.23 3.74 -4.39
C LEU A 97 21.36 2.80 -4.01
N GLN A 98 21.09 1.85 -3.12
CA GLN A 98 22.07 0.89 -2.61
C GLN A 98 21.97 -0.48 -3.27
N GLU A 99 20.75 -0.95 -3.52
CA GLU A 99 20.48 -2.24 -4.14
C GLU A 99 19.28 -2.13 -5.06
N GLU A 100 19.24 -2.98 -6.09
CA GLU A 100 18.09 -3.11 -6.97
C GLU A 100 18.01 -4.53 -7.55
N GLY A 101 16.81 -5.00 -7.79
CA GLY A 101 16.56 -6.32 -8.36
C GLY A 101 15.23 -6.92 -7.87
N LYS A 102 15.10 -8.23 -8.04
CA LYS A 102 13.95 -9.00 -7.56
C LYS A 102 14.20 -9.50 -6.15
N HIS A 103 13.11 -9.88 -5.48
CA HIS A 103 13.16 -10.39 -4.10
C HIS A 103 14.22 -11.48 -3.91
N GLU A 104 14.21 -12.52 -4.73
CA GLU A 104 15.14 -13.64 -4.62
C GLU A 104 16.60 -13.21 -4.81
N GLU A 105 16.87 -12.34 -5.77
CA GLU A 105 18.21 -11.82 -6.03
C GLU A 105 18.76 -11.04 -4.83
N LEU A 106 17.94 -10.18 -4.26
CA LEU A 106 18.33 -9.33 -3.11
C LEU A 106 18.52 -10.15 -1.83
N ILE A 107 17.74 -11.18 -1.64
CA ILE A 107 17.92 -12.13 -0.52
C ILE A 107 19.27 -12.83 -0.66
N GLN A 108 19.64 -13.31 -1.83
CA GLN A 108 20.92 -13.97 -2.07
C GLN A 108 22.12 -13.05 -1.90
N ASN A 109 21.96 -11.77 -2.20
CA ASN A 109 23.04 -10.78 -2.04
C ASN A 109 23.42 -10.53 -0.58
N GLY A 110 22.55 -10.83 0.37
CA GLY A 110 22.83 -10.68 1.81
C GLY A 110 23.08 -9.27 2.29
N GLY A 111 22.55 -8.25 1.58
CA GLY A 111 22.75 -6.84 1.92
C GLY A 111 21.63 -6.24 2.77
N ILE A 112 21.33 -4.97 2.56
CA ILE A 112 20.34 -4.20 3.33
C ILE A 112 18.94 -4.84 3.22
N TYR A 113 18.53 -5.23 2.02
CA TYR A 113 17.22 -5.85 1.81
C TYR A 113 17.10 -7.18 2.57
N ALA A 114 18.09 -8.05 2.47
CA ALA A 114 18.08 -9.33 3.18
C ALA A 114 17.99 -9.13 4.70
N SER A 115 18.71 -8.15 5.24
CA SER A 115 18.64 -7.78 6.67
C SER A 115 17.26 -7.27 7.07
N PHE A 116 16.63 -6.45 6.23
CA PHE A 116 15.28 -5.96 6.45
C PHE A 116 14.27 -7.11 6.51
N ILE A 117 14.32 -8.04 5.56
CA ILE A 117 13.41 -9.19 5.51
C ILE A 117 13.60 -10.10 6.73
N LYS A 118 14.86 -10.39 7.10
CA LYS A 118 15.20 -11.19 8.29
C LYS A 118 14.64 -10.56 9.57
N SER A 119 14.87 -9.28 9.74
CA SER A 119 14.38 -8.51 10.89
C SER A 119 12.86 -8.56 11.01
N ARG A 120 12.13 -8.44 9.90
CA ARG A 120 10.67 -8.50 9.86
C ARG A 120 10.14 -9.89 10.14
N LYS A 121 10.79 -10.94 9.65
CA LYS A 121 10.42 -12.33 9.94
C LYS A 121 10.66 -12.68 11.40
N ASP A 122 11.78 -12.28 11.97
CA ASP A 122 12.10 -12.49 13.38
C ASP A 122 11.09 -11.80 14.30
N ALA A 123 10.73 -10.55 14.00
CA ALA A 123 9.72 -9.81 14.75
C ALA A 123 8.34 -10.49 14.71
N LYS A 124 7.97 -11.09 13.57
CA LYS A 124 6.72 -11.83 13.41
C LYS A 124 6.74 -13.15 14.19
N GLY A 125 7.88 -13.85 14.19
CA GLY A 125 8.09 -15.07 14.98
C GLY A 125 7.99 -14.82 16.47
N TRP A 126 8.53 -13.72 16.94
CA TRP A 126 8.51 -13.31 18.36
C TRP A 126 7.08 -13.06 18.87
N ARG A 127 6.20 -12.55 18.03
CA ARG A 127 4.80 -12.33 18.38
C ARG A 127 3.98 -13.62 18.46
N ILE A 128 4.41 -14.70 17.82
CA ILE A 128 3.73 -15.99 17.82
C ILE A 128 4.08 -16.82 19.05
N GLU A 129 5.28 -16.63 19.61
CA GLU A 129 5.73 -17.36 20.80
C GLU A 129 5.23 -16.77 22.12
N ASN A 130 4.63 -15.63 22.12
CA ASN A 130 4.02 -14.96 23.26
C ASN A 130 2.49 -14.92 23.17
#